data_c85d1647af6201c3fc8d28bc619c3228
#
_entry.id   c85d1647af6201c3fc8d28bc619c3228
#
_cell.length_a   1.000
_cell.length_b   1.000
_cell.length_c   1.000
_cell.angle_alpha   90.00
_cell.angle_beta   90.00
_cell.angle_gamma   90.00
#
_symmetry.space_group_name_H-M   'P 1'
#
loop_
_entity.id
_entity.type
_entity.pdbx_description
1 polymer ?
#
loop_
_entity_poly.entity_id
_entity_poly.type
_entity_poly.pdbx_seq_one_letter_code
_entity_poly.pdbx_strand_id
1 'polypeptide(L)'
;MSIRFDSEARIFVLETAHTSYHMKVDALGHLLHLYYGKTIGTGDLMQLYPRTDRGFSPDYYAYRTHRGVSPDLLPQEYTGCNVGDFRLSCLTVADSRGAFGADFTYVSHTVEAGKYQLTGLPCAHAEENDAETLIVRMQDEATGLTLELLYGVFAQQDVITRAARLTNHGDTPLRLDKAASACLDLPFGRWDLLHFHGRHAMERQLEREAVGTNIQTISSVRGSSSHHNNPFLILCQQDATETSGACYGVMMVYSGSYQMDVERSQTGLVRVVSGIQEERFAWNLKPGETFDTPEVILSFAAEGLTPLSQQYHRFLRRNICRGPWKDKRRPVLINNWEATYFDFNTEKIVKIAEKAASLGVEMMVLDDGWFGTRNDDNQGLGDWTVNCEKLPGGLDPLIGQINALGMKFGLWIEPEMVNENSQLYRTHPDWALTLPGRKPAMGRNQLVLDLSRPEVVDYLAGAISKLLREHHIEYIKWDMNRSMSDVYSRAFPAEQQGEIMHRYML
;
A
#
# COMPACT_ATOMS: atom_id res chain seq x y z
N MET A 1 17.07 -18.35 -15.28
CA MET A 1 16.38 -18.40 -13.97
C MET A 1 17.00 -17.35 -13.09
N SER A 2 16.19 -16.45 -12.61
CA SER A 2 16.61 -15.39 -11.68
C SER A 2 16.59 -15.85 -10.21
N ILE A 3 16.02 -17.04 -9.94
CA ILE A 3 15.92 -17.62 -8.60
C ILE A 3 16.65 -18.95 -8.56
N ARG A 4 17.57 -19.10 -7.60
CA ARG A 4 18.34 -20.34 -7.37
C ARG A 4 18.29 -20.69 -5.89
N PHE A 5 18.32 -22.00 -5.60
CA PHE A 5 18.47 -22.53 -4.25
C PHE A 5 19.63 -23.53 -4.21
N ASP A 6 20.62 -23.25 -3.40
CA ASP A 6 21.68 -24.18 -3.05
C ASP A 6 21.19 -25.07 -1.89
N SER A 7 20.90 -26.32 -2.18
CA SER A 7 20.33 -27.25 -1.19
C SER A 7 21.35 -27.71 -0.14
N GLU A 8 22.65 -27.69 -0.42
CA GLU A 8 23.69 -28.06 0.52
C GLU A 8 23.96 -26.93 1.52
N ALA A 9 24.14 -25.71 1.03
CA ALA A 9 24.34 -24.52 1.85
C ALA A 9 23.02 -23.95 2.43
N ARG A 10 21.87 -24.38 1.90
CA ARG A 10 20.51 -23.88 2.19
C ARG A 10 20.36 -22.37 1.94
N ILE A 11 20.94 -21.92 0.80
CA ILE A 11 20.99 -20.51 0.41
C ILE A 11 20.09 -20.26 -0.80
N PHE A 12 19.20 -19.29 -0.69
CA PHE A 12 18.47 -18.71 -1.81
C PHE A 12 19.26 -17.54 -2.40
N VAL A 13 19.28 -17.46 -3.71
CA VAL A 13 19.83 -16.33 -4.46
C VAL A 13 18.80 -15.86 -5.48
N LEU A 14 18.34 -14.61 -5.34
CA LEU A 14 17.48 -13.94 -6.29
C LEU A 14 18.35 -12.93 -7.05
N GLU A 15 18.46 -13.09 -8.36
CA GLU A 15 19.29 -12.24 -9.20
C GLU A 15 18.45 -11.39 -10.16
N THR A 16 18.82 -10.13 -10.27
CA THR A 16 18.38 -9.24 -11.33
C THR A 16 19.56 -8.87 -12.24
N ALA A 17 19.36 -7.99 -13.19
CA ALA A 17 20.44 -7.59 -14.12
C ALA A 17 21.69 -7.04 -13.40
N HIS A 18 21.49 -6.28 -12.32
CA HIS A 18 22.58 -5.60 -11.61
C HIS A 18 22.58 -5.84 -10.11
N THR A 19 21.59 -6.57 -9.57
CA THR A 19 21.48 -6.79 -8.12
C THR A 19 21.33 -8.26 -7.78
N SER A 20 21.69 -8.62 -6.55
CA SER A 20 21.37 -9.92 -5.98
C SER A 20 20.87 -9.80 -4.53
N TYR A 21 19.93 -10.68 -4.19
CA TYR A 21 19.31 -10.79 -2.87
C TYR A 21 19.53 -12.20 -2.35
N HIS A 22 20.19 -12.34 -1.21
CA HIS A 22 20.58 -13.63 -0.66
C HIS A 22 19.91 -13.88 0.68
N MET A 23 19.41 -15.09 0.87
CA MET A 23 18.83 -15.56 2.13
C MET A 23 19.37 -16.95 2.47
N LYS A 24 19.38 -17.29 3.76
CA LYS A 24 19.82 -18.60 4.24
C LYS A 24 18.82 -19.18 5.23
N VAL A 25 18.55 -20.45 5.11
CA VAL A 25 17.89 -21.20 6.19
C VAL A 25 18.94 -21.74 7.13
N ASP A 26 18.94 -21.29 8.38
CA ASP A 26 19.92 -21.71 9.40
C ASP A 26 19.65 -23.13 9.93
N ALA A 27 20.46 -23.57 10.87
CA ALA A 27 20.36 -24.90 11.46
C ALA A 27 19.09 -25.10 12.31
N LEU A 28 18.46 -24.01 12.78
CA LEU A 28 17.20 -24.05 13.54
C LEU A 28 15.96 -23.88 12.64
N GLY A 29 16.17 -23.62 11.35
CA GLY A 29 15.08 -23.40 10.41
C GLY A 29 14.68 -21.95 10.22
N HIS A 30 15.38 -20.98 10.82
CA HIS A 30 15.07 -19.57 10.58
C HIS A 30 15.55 -19.14 9.19
N LEU A 31 14.73 -18.35 8.51
CA LEU A 31 15.12 -17.72 7.25
C LEU A 31 15.79 -16.38 7.53
N LEU A 32 17.08 -16.31 7.24
CA LEU A 32 17.93 -15.16 7.53
C LEU A 32 18.25 -14.38 6.27
N HIS A 33 18.18 -13.05 6.35
CA HIS A 33 18.67 -12.14 5.32
C HIS A 33 20.20 -12.15 5.31
N LEU A 34 20.82 -12.38 4.15
CA LEU A 34 22.27 -12.35 4.04
C LEU A 34 22.80 -11.11 3.33
N TYR A 35 22.12 -10.66 2.28
CA TYR A 35 22.59 -9.58 1.45
C TYR A 35 21.51 -9.07 0.49
N TYR A 36 21.50 -7.79 0.26
CA TYR A 36 20.84 -7.15 -0.87
C TYR A 36 21.73 -6.01 -1.38
N GLY A 37 22.02 -5.98 -2.68
CA GLY A 37 22.91 -4.98 -3.24
C GLY A 37 23.37 -5.31 -4.67
N LYS A 38 24.52 -4.80 -5.08
CA LYS A 38 25.14 -5.17 -6.38
C LYS A 38 25.26 -6.69 -6.50
N THR A 39 25.17 -7.19 -7.73
CA THR A 39 25.37 -8.63 -8.01
C THR A 39 26.72 -9.10 -7.47
N ILE A 40 26.69 -10.14 -6.65
CA ILE A 40 27.88 -10.82 -6.09
C ILE A 40 27.75 -12.33 -6.32
N GLY A 41 28.87 -13.03 -6.20
CA GLY A 41 28.87 -14.49 -6.23
C GLY A 41 28.12 -15.12 -5.04
N THR A 42 27.75 -16.39 -5.17
CA THR A 42 27.12 -17.16 -4.10
C THR A 42 28.12 -17.48 -2.99
N GLY A 43 27.67 -17.46 -1.75
CA GLY A 43 28.47 -17.80 -0.58
C GLY A 43 27.72 -17.57 0.72
N ASP A 44 28.25 -18.11 1.81
CA ASP A 44 27.71 -17.85 3.15
C ASP A 44 28.22 -16.50 3.66
N LEU A 45 27.33 -15.51 3.63
CA LEU A 45 27.60 -14.13 4.03
C LEU A 45 27.30 -13.84 5.49
N MET A 46 26.93 -14.84 6.30
CA MET A 46 26.67 -14.67 7.75
C MET A 46 27.85 -14.04 8.51
N GLN A 47 29.05 -14.15 7.98
CA GLN A 47 30.25 -13.49 8.52
C GLN A 47 30.19 -11.94 8.44
N LEU A 48 29.32 -11.37 7.61
CA LEU A 48 29.13 -9.93 7.50
C LEU A 48 28.33 -9.36 8.67
N TYR A 49 27.60 -10.22 9.40
CA TYR A 49 26.78 -9.78 10.52
C TYR A 49 27.58 -9.75 11.81
N PRO A 50 27.29 -8.79 12.71
CA PRO A 50 27.96 -8.67 13.99
C PRO A 50 27.85 -9.97 14.80
N ARG A 51 28.98 -10.49 15.23
CA ARG A 51 29.05 -11.58 16.23
C ARG A 51 29.43 -10.96 17.56
N THR A 52 28.48 -10.84 18.43
CA THR A 52 28.67 -10.26 19.77
C THR A 52 28.01 -11.14 20.81
N ASP A 53 28.41 -10.97 22.05
CA ASP A 53 27.70 -11.57 23.18
C ASP A 53 26.27 -11.01 23.21
N ARG A 54 25.28 -11.89 23.32
CA ARG A 54 23.85 -11.51 23.36
C ARG A 54 23.48 -10.71 24.63
N GLY A 55 24.41 -10.56 25.57
CA GLY A 55 24.15 -9.85 26.82
C GLY A 55 23.08 -10.56 27.65
N PHE A 56 21.96 -9.87 27.88
CA PHE A 56 20.79 -10.37 28.59
C PHE A 56 19.66 -10.85 27.68
N SER A 57 19.85 -10.82 26.36
CA SER A 57 18.87 -11.36 25.41
C SER A 57 18.75 -12.89 25.55
N PRO A 58 17.55 -13.46 25.39
CA PRO A 58 17.34 -14.89 25.47
C PRO A 58 18.03 -15.63 24.34
N ASP A 59 18.28 -16.92 24.52
CA ASP A 59 18.79 -17.82 23.50
C ASP A 59 17.78 -18.94 23.21
N TYR A 60 17.86 -19.52 22.05
CA TYR A 60 17.13 -20.75 21.77
C TYR A 60 17.65 -21.88 22.66
N TYR A 61 16.73 -22.70 23.14
CA TYR A 61 17.07 -23.81 24.04
C TYR A 61 18.17 -24.72 23.49
N ALA A 62 18.18 -24.93 22.17
CA ALA A 62 19.19 -25.72 21.48
C ALA A 62 20.61 -25.13 21.55
N TYR A 63 20.72 -23.78 21.71
CA TYR A 63 21.99 -23.04 21.73
C TYR A 63 22.28 -22.34 23.06
N ARG A 64 21.62 -22.75 24.15
CA ARG A 64 21.77 -22.13 25.49
C ARG A 64 23.20 -22.01 25.99
N THR A 65 24.14 -22.77 25.44
CA THR A 65 25.56 -22.70 25.77
C THR A 65 26.36 -21.77 24.85
N HIS A 66 25.74 -21.23 23.78
CA HIS A 66 26.37 -20.39 22.79
C HIS A 66 25.85 -18.95 22.90
N ARG A 67 26.55 -18.09 23.62
CA ARG A 67 26.12 -16.73 23.93
C ARG A 67 26.02 -15.80 22.72
N GLY A 68 26.53 -16.16 21.57
CA GLY A 68 26.43 -15.37 20.34
C GLY A 68 25.22 -15.71 19.47
N VAL A 69 24.28 -16.57 19.93
CA VAL A 69 23.10 -16.96 19.16
C VAL A 69 21.83 -16.58 19.94
N SER A 70 21.15 -15.57 19.46
CA SER A 70 19.87 -15.09 20.01
C SER A 70 19.00 -14.54 18.88
N PRO A 71 17.68 -14.67 18.93
CA PRO A 71 16.77 -14.00 17.99
C PRO A 71 17.07 -12.51 17.81
N ASP A 72 17.45 -11.84 18.90
CA ASP A 72 17.79 -10.41 18.95
C ASP A 72 19.01 -10.01 18.11
N LEU A 73 19.83 -10.98 17.69
CA LEU A 73 21.04 -10.78 16.89
C LEU A 73 20.90 -11.28 15.44
N LEU A 74 19.87 -12.06 15.15
CA LEU A 74 19.72 -12.69 13.83
C LEU A 74 19.04 -11.75 12.84
N PRO A 75 19.55 -11.62 11.61
CA PRO A 75 18.94 -10.82 10.54
C PRO A 75 17.80 -11.62 9.89
N GLN A 76 16.65 -11.70 10.55
CA GLN A 76 15.53 -12.49 10.05
C GLN A 76 14.79 -11.81 8.90
N GLU A 77 14.39 -12.58 7.89
CA GLU A 77 13.57 -12.12 6.76
C GLU A 77 12.14 -11.71 7.18
N TYR A 78 11.64 -12.31 8.26
CA TYR A 78 10.34 -11.98 8.82
C TYR A 78 10.32 -12.36 10.30
N THR A 79 10.11 -11.40 11.16
CA THR A 79 10.20 -11.61 12.61
C THR A 79 8.81 -11.68 13.23
N GLY A 80 8.59 -12.69 14.06
CA GLY A 80 7.47 -12.71 14.98
C GLY A 80 7.71 -11.81 16.19
N CYS A 81 6.78 -11.82 17.12
CA CYS A 81 6.89 -11.07 18.37
C CYS A 81 7.06 -12.01 19.57
N ASN A 82 7.56 -11.48 20.68
CA ASN A 82 7.61 -12.13 22.01
C ASN A 82 8.38 -13.47 22.06
N VAL A 83 9.34 -13.66 21.14
CA VAL A 83 10.18 -14.87 21.07
C VAL A 83 11.68 -14.55 21.22
N GLY A 84 11.98 -13.35 21.72
CA GLY A 84 13.34 -12.95 22.09
C GLY A 84 14.05 -12.05 21.09
N ASP A 85 13.44 -11.63 20.00
CA ASP A 85 13.84 -10.47 19.20
C ASP A 85 13.12 -9.23 19.76
N PHE A 86 13.87 -8.25 20.27
CA PHE A 86 13.32 -7.02 20.88
C PHE A 86 13.30 -5.84 19.90
N ARG A 87 13.75 -6.06 18.66
CA ARG A 87 13.68 -5.09 17.59
C ARG A 87 12.28 -5.07 16.97
N LEU A 88 12.04 -4.17 16.02
CA LEU A 88 10.79 -4.13 15.26
C LEU A 88 10.37 -5.49 14.74
N SER A 89 9.17 -5.95 15.13
CA SER A 89 8.57 -7.19 14.64
C SER A 89 7.76 -6.94 13.37
N CYS A 90 7.61 -7.99 12.55
CA CYS A 90 6.73 -8.00 11.38
C CYS A 90 5.31 -8.44 11.71
N LEU A 91 5.16 -9.26 12.72
CA LEU A 91 3.88 -9.84 13.09
C LEU A 91 3.66 -9.74 14.62
N THR A 92 2.46 -9.29 14.99
CA THR A 92 1.93 -9.47 16.35
C THR A 92 0.65 -10.27 16.22
N VAL A 93 0.65 -11.47 16.77
CA VAL A 93 -0.49 -12.40 16.74
C VAL A 93 -0.78 -12.90 18.13
N ALA A 94 -2.07 -12.95 18.49
CA ALA A 94 -2.55 -13.51 19.76
C ALA A 94 -3.51 -14.67 19.50
N ASP A 95 -3.42 -15.72 20.33
CA ASP A 95 -4.38 -16.82 20.33
C ASP A 95 -5.66 -16.48 21.12
N SER A 96 -6.62 -17.39 21.13
CA SER A 96 -7.90 -17.24 21.83
C SER A 96 -7.78 -17.09 23.36
N ARG A 97 -6.62 -17.42 23.95
CA ARG A 97 -6.33 -17.26 25.39
C ARG A 97 -5.65 -15.92 25.70
N GLY A 98 -5.32 -15.14 24.67
CA GLY A 98 -4.58 -13.89 24.77
C GLY A 98 -3.05 -14.08 24.88
N ALA A 99 -2.54 -15.31 24.73
CA ALA A 99 -1.10 -15.52 24.57
C ALA A 99 -0.67 -14.99 23.20
N PHE A 100 0.36 -14.12 23.17
CA PHE A 100 0.87 -13.54 21.95
C PHE A 100 2.32 -13.95 21.71
N GLY A 101 2.65 -14.25 20.46
CA GLY A 101 3.97 -14.67 20.04
C GLY A 101 3.89 -15.50 18.77
N ALA A 102 4.94 -15.43 17.96
CA ALA A 102 5.12 -16.28 16.78
C ALA A 102 6.60 -16.52 16.52
N ASP A 103 6.96 -17.77 16.26
CA ASP A 103 8.32 -18.18 15.90
C ASP A 103 8.25 -19.09 14.67
N PHE A 104 8.64 -18.55 13.52
CA PHE A 104 8.50 -19.24 12.25
C PHE A 104 9.74 -20.02 11.87
N THR A 105 9.56 -21.28 11.54
CA THR A 105 10.58 -22.14 10.97
C THR A 105 10.26 -22.51 9.52
N TYR A 106 11.28 -22.63 8.70
CA TYR A 106 11.20 -23.02 7.29
C TYR A 106 10.64 -24.44 7.15
N VAL A 107 9.68 -24.59 6.23
CA VAL A 107 9.07 -25.89 5.88
C VAL A 107 9.47 -26.30 4.46
N SER A 108 9.22 -25.43 3.48
CA SER A 108 9.44 -25.71 2.06
C SER A 108 9.50 -24.43 1.25
N HIS A 109 9.79 -24.55 -0.04
CA HIS A 109 9.67 -23.46 -1.00
C HIS A 109 9.23 -23.97 -2.36
N THR A 110 8.69 -23.06 -3.18
CA THR A 110 8.41 -23.27 -4.59
C THR A 110 8.95 -22.11 -5.41
N VAL A 111 9.32 -22.37 -6.66
CA VAL A 111 9.66 -21.34 -7.65
C VAL A 111 8.70 -21.50 -8.82
N GLU A 112 8.00 -20.43 -9.17
CA GLU A 112 6.95 -20.42 -10.18
C GLU A 112 7.27 -19.38 -11.25
N ALA A 113 6.89 -19.66 -12.50
CA ALA A 113 6.95 -18.68 -13.57
C ALA A 113 5.86 -17.60 -13.36
N GLY A 114 6.20 -16.35 -13.67
CA GLY A 114 5.30 -15.23 -13.53
C GLY A 114 5.28 -14.63 -12.12
N LYS A 115 4.30 -13.73 -11.92
CA LYS A 115 4.15 -12.94 -10.69
C LYS A 115 2.99 -13.47 -9.85
N TYR A 116 3.19 -13.63 -8.54
CA TYR A 116 2.11 -13.96 -7.60
C TYR A 116 0.98 -12.91 -7.63
N GLN A 117 -0.21 -13.31 -7.21
CA GLN A 117 -1.36 -12.42 -7.05
C GLN A 117 -1.76 -12.35 -5.58
N LEU A 118 -2.36 -11.22 -5.19
CA LEU A 118 -2.91 -10.98 -3.86
C LEU A 118 -4.43 -10.84 -3.96
N THR A 119 -5.14 -11.41 -3.00
CA THR A 119 -6.61 -11.39 -3.00
C THR A 119 -7.12 -10.03 -2.56
N GLY A 120 -7.89 -9.35 -3.43
CA GLY A 120 -8.50 -8.05 -3.14
C GLY A 120 -7.54 -6.85 -3.07
N LEU A 121 -6.24 -7.07 -3.18
CA LEU A 121 -5.22 -6.03 -3.07
C LEU A 121 -4.58 -5.71 -4.43
N PRO A 122 -4.19 -4.45 -4.68
CA PRO A 122 -3.39 -4.11 -5.84
C PRO A 122 -2.00 -4.73 -5.72
N CYS A 123 -1.47 -5.20 -6.84
CA CYS A 123 -0.10 -5.69 -6.95
C CYS A 123 0.46 -5.46 -8.36
N ALA A 124 1.78 -5.51 -8.47
CA ALA A 124 2.46 -5.48 -9.75
C ALA A 124 2.01 -6.65 -10.63
N HIS A 125 1.90 -6.42 -11.92
CA HIS A 125 1.65 -7.45 -12.92
C HIS A 125 2.90 -7.70 -13.75
N ALA A 126 3.03 -8.92 -14.26
CA ALA A 126 4.07 -9.30 -15.19
C ALA A 126 3.44 -9.69 -16.54
N GLU A 127 4.14 -9.38 -17.62
CA GLU A 127 3.92 -9.99 -18.92
C GLU A 127 4.57 -11.38 -18.95
N GLU A 128 4.33 -12.16 -19.99
CA GLU A 128 4.92 -13.49 -20.12
C GLU A 128 6.47 -13.41 -20.04
N ASN A 129 7.05 -14.24 -19.16
CA ASN A 129 8.49 -14.30 -18.87
C ASN A 129 9.13 -13.04 -18.26
N ASP A 130 8.35 -12.11 -17.74
CA ASP A 130 8.83 -10.85 -17.17
C ASP A 130 9.25 -11.00 -15.68
N ALA A 131 8.75 -12.01 -15.01
CA ALA A 131 9.05 -12.29 -13.60
C ALA A 131 9.08 -13.78 -13.27
N GLU A 132 9.74 -14.12 -12.17
CA GLU A 132 9.63 -15.39 -11.45
C GLU A 132 9.19 -15.12 -10.02
N THR A 133 8.46 -16.04 -9.41
CA THR A 133 8.02 -15.96 -8.02
C THR A 133 8.69 -17.03 -7.18
N LEU A 134 9.34 -16.64 -6.08
CA LEU A 134 9.72 -17.53 -4.98
C LEU A 134 8.65 -17.44 -3.89
N ILE A 135 8.15 -18.58 -3.44
CA ILE A 135 7.29 -18.71 -2.27
C ILE A 135 8.06 -19.51 -1.22
N VAL A 136 8.38 -18.90 -0.09
CA VAL A 136 9.00 -19.61 1.04
C VAL A 136 7.92 -19.84 2.09
N ARG A 137 7.61 -21.10 2.36
CA ARG A 137 6.64 -21.51 3.38
C ARG A 137 7.34 -21.76 4.71
N MET A 138 6.84 -21.09 5.73
CA MET A 138 7.28 -21.19 7.11
C MET A 138 6.08 -21.50 8.00
N GLN A 139 6.30 -22.05 9.18
CA GLN A 139 5.23 -22.40 10.11
C GLN A 139 5.62 -22.06 11.55
N ASP A 140 4.65 -21.57 12.30
CA ASP A 140 4.66 -21.56 13.77
C ASP A 140 3.83 -22.74 14.27
N GLU A 141 4.51 -23.76 14.80
CA GLU A 141 3.87 -25.00 15.28
C GLU A 141 2.93 -24.76 16.46
N ALA A 142 3.22 -23.76 17.30
CA ALA A 142 2.46 -23.51 18.53
C ALA A 142 1.05 -23.00 18.25
N THR A 143 0.86 -22.21 17.22
CA THR A 143 -0.44 -21.64 16.84
C THR A 143 -1.07 -22.33 15.62
N GLY A 144 -0.30 -23.10 14.88
CA GLY A 144 -0.71 -23.66 13.59
C GLY A 144 -0.76 -22.62 12.47
N LEU A 145 -0.15 -21.45 12.67
CA LEU A 145 -0.09 -20.38 11.69
C LEU A 145 0.98 -20.67 10.63
N THR A 146 0.60 -20.69 9.37
CA THR A 146 1.52 -20.76 8.23
C THR A 146 1.77 -19.38 7.68
N LEU A 147 3.03 -19.08 7.40
CA LEU A 147 3.50 -17.87 6.73
C LEU A 147 4.09 -18.26 5.37
N GLU A 148 3.59 -17.67 4.30
CA GLU A 148 4.21 -17.72 2.98
C GLU A 148 4.82 -16.35 2.69
N LEU A 149 6.15 -16.29 2.53
CA LEU A 149 6.85 -15.10 2.05
C LEU A 149 6.91 -15.15 0.53
N LEU A 150 6.34 -14.14 -0.11
CA LEU A 150 6.21 -14.03 -1.56
C LEU A 150 7.26 -13.05 -2.09
N TYR A 151 8.10 -13.51 -3.01
CA TYR A 151 9.12 -12.70 -3.69
C TYR A 151 8.88 -12.75 -5.19
N GLY A 152 8.48 -11.65 -5.80
CA GLY A 152 8.39 -11.51 -7.26
C GLY A 152 9.67 -10.86 -7.78
N VAL A 153 10.45 -11.59 -8.59
CA VAL A 153 11.73 -11.13 -9.12
C VAL A 153 11.58 -10.67 -10.56
N PHE A 154 11.73 -9.37 -10.79
CA PHE A 154 11.71 -8.75 -12.10
C PHE A 154 13.15 -8.50 -12.56
N ALA A 155 13.76 -9.54 -13.12
CA ALA A 155 15.19 -9.59 -13.40
C ALA A 155 15.71 -8.42 -14.26
N GLN A 156 14.97 -8.03 -15.31
CA GLN A 156 15.40 -6.98 -16.25
C GLN A 156 15.17 -5.55 -15.74
N GLN A 157 14.56 -5.39 -14.56
CA GLN A 157 14.14 -4.09 -14.03
C GLN A 157 14.80 -3.75 -12.70
N ASP A 158 15.65 -4.64 -12.18
CA ASP A 158 16.29 -4.51 -10.86
C ASP A 158 15.29 -4.27 -9.73
N VAL A 159 14.17 -5.03 -9.77
CA VAL A 159 13.09 -4.92 -8.79
C VAL A 159 12.75 -6.29 -8.21
N ILE A 160 12.55 -6.31 -6.90
CA ILE A 160 11.99 -7.43 -6.15
C ILE A 160 10.72 -6.94 -5.44
N THR A 161 9.59 -7.61 -5.68
CA THR A 161 8.36 -7.33 -4.92
C THR A 161 8.22 -8.31 -3.78
N ARG A 162 7.64 -7.86 -2.67
CA ARG A 162 7.43 -8.67 -1.47
C ARG A 162 6.01 -8.52 -0.93
N ALA A 163 5.47 -9.62 -0.44
CA ALA A 163 4.27 -9.68 0.39
C ALA A 163 4.35 -10.88 1.33
N ALA A 164 3.51 -10.92 2.34
CA ALA A 164 3.33 -12.05 3.23
C ALA A 164 1.88 -12.55 3.15
N ARG A 165 1.72 -13.87 3.19
CA ARG A 165 0.42 -14.54 3.27
C ARG A 165 0.38 -15.38 4.53
N LEU A 166 -0.63 -15.15 5.36
CA LEU A 166 -0.83 -15.81 6.65
C LEU A 166 -2.06 -16.70 6.57
N THR A 167 -1.93 -17.99 6.84
CA THR A 167 -3.05 -18.94 6.84
C THR A 167 -3.15 -19.62 8.19
N ASN A 168 -4.33 -19.55 8.81
CA ASN A 168 -4.58 -20.22 10.10
C ASN A 168 -5.00 -21.68 9.85
N HIS A 169 -4.09 -22.61 10.11
CA HIS A 169 -4.34 -24.05 10.10
C HIS A 169 -4.65 -24.62 11.49
N GLY A 170 -4.69 -23.78 12.52
CA GLY A 170 -5.10 -24.18 13.87
C GLY A 170 -6.61 -24.32 13.99
N ASP A 171 -7.07 -24.75 15.19
CA ASP A 171 -8.47 -25.01 15.47
C ASP A 171 -9.22 -23.82 16.08
N THR A 172 -8.51 -22.73 16.39
CA THR A 172 -9.08 -21.52 17.03
C THR A 172 -8.72 -20.26 16.26
N PRO A 173 -9.58 -19.21 16.33
CA PRO A 173 -9.25 -17.93 15.71
C PRO A 173 -7.97 -17.33 16.30
N LEU A 174 -7.21 -16.67 15.44
CA LEU A 174 -6.03 -15.87 15.78
C LEU A 174 -6.32 -14.40 15.54
N ARG A 175 -5.88 -13.52 16.43
CA ARG A 175 -5.98 -12.08 16.24
C ARG A 175 -4.64 -11.51 15.79
N LEU A 176 -4.61 -10.95 14.60
CA LEU A 176 -3.44 -10.24 14.08
C LEU A 176 -3.55 -8.77 14.49
N ASP A 177 -2.68 -8.27 15.34
CA ASP A 177 -2.62 -6.86 15.75
C ASP A 177 -1.58 -6.09 14.90
N LYS A 178 -0.68 -6.80 14.22
CA LYS A 178 0.27 -6.30 13.24
C LYS A 178 0.51 -7.36 12.18
N ALA A 179 0.58 -6.95 10.91
CA ALA A 179 0.96 -7.81 9.79
C ALA A 179 1.75 -7.00 8.77
N ALA A 180 3.08 -7.08 8.84
CA ALA A 180 3.95 -6.40 7.89
C ALA A 180 4.06 -7.18 6.58
N SER A 181 4.33 -6.45 5.50
CA SER A 181 4.52 -7.00 4.16
C SER A 181 5.98 -7.41 3.90
N ALA A 182 6.91 -6.65 4.48
CA ALA A 182 8.34 -6.86 4.26
C ALA A 182 9.17 -6.40 5.46
N CYS A 183 10.27 -7.11 5.67
CA CYS A 183 11.38 -6.75 6.52
C CYS A 183 12.66 -6.75 5.67
N LEU A 184 13.54 -5.79 5.91
CA LEU A 184 14.86 -5.73 5.30
C LEU A 184 15.88 -5.33 6.36
N ASP A 185 16.83 -6.23 6.65
CA ASP A 185 17.93 -5.99 7.56
C ASP A 185 19.21 -5.66 6.78
N LEU A 186 19.76 -4.45 6.95
CA LEU A 186 21.04 -4.06 6.39
C LEU A 186 22.15 -4.25 7.43
N PRO A 187 23.23 -4.97 7.12
CA PRO A 187 24.18 -5.47 8.12
C PRO A 187 24.98 -4.36 8.82
N PHE A 188 25.27 -3.25 8.15
CA PHE A 188 25.99 -2.10 8.70
C PHE A 188 25.98 -0.93 7.71
N GLY A 189 26.46 0.21 8.17
CA GLY A 189 26.57 1.42 7.37
C GLY A 189 26.00 2.63 8.12
N ARG A 190 26.32 3.79 7.58
CA ARG A 190 25.69 5.06 7.99
C ARG A 190 24.71 5.44 6.89
N TRP A 191 23.45 5.46 7.27
CA TRP A 191 22.34 5.66 6.36
C TRP A 191 21.60 6.95 6.67
N ASP A 192 21.15 7.63 5.64
CA ASP A 192 20.13 8.63 5.71
C ASP A 192 18.80 8.04 5.23
N LEU A 193 17.73 8.46 5.89
CA LEU A 193 16.36 8.21 5.51
C LEU A 193 15.84 9.40 4.72
N LEU A 194 15.39 9.15 3.47
CA LEU A 194 14.68 10.13 2.66
C LEU A 194 13.21 9.72 2.57
N HIS A 195 12.33 10.67 2.80
CA HIS A 195 10.90 10.48 2.63
C HIS A 195 10.21 11.76 2.14
N PHE A 196 8.93 11.64 1.81
CA PHE A 196 8.14 12.76 1.30
C PHE A 196 6.95 13.01 2.20
N HIS A 197 6.76 14.26 2.59
CA HIS A 197 5.65 14.70 3.42
C HIS A 197 4.95 15.91 2.78
N GLY A 198 3.85 16.36 3.36
CA GLY A 198 3.21 17.57 2.89
C GLY A 198 1.80 17.80 3.42
N ARG A 199 1.15 18.76 2.80
CA ARG A 199 -0.25 19.11 3.03
C ARG A 199 -0.86 19.60 1.73
N HIS A 200 -2.17 19.82 1.71
CA HIS A 200 -2.86 20.41 0.56
C HIS A 200 -2.13 21.68 0.05
N ALA A 201 -1.88 21.72 -1.23
CA ALA A 201 -1.11 22.74 -1.97
C ALA A 201 0.37 22.86 -1.57
N MET A 202 0.91 21.93 -0.78
CA MET A 202 2.31 21.83 -0.36
C MET A 202 2.72 20.34 -0.25
N GLU A 203 2.36 19.53 -1.23
CA GLU A 203 2.62 18.09 -1.27
C GLU A 203 4.08 17.79 -1.63
N ARG A 204 4.54 16.59 -1.26
CA ARG A 204 5.80 15.99 -1.68
C ARG A 204 7.05 16.81 -1.35
N GLN A 205 7.07 17.40 -0.18
CA GLN A 205 8.30 18.01 0.35
C GLN A 205 9.27 16.88 0.72
N LEU A 206 10.49 16.96 0.20
CA LEU A 206 11.54 16.00 0.50
C LEU A 206 12.15 16.30 1.87
N GLU A 207 12.21 15.30 2.73
CA GLU A 207 12.97 15.30 3.98
C GLU A 207 14.12 14.29 3.88
N ARG A 208 15.28 14.65 4.42
CA ARG A 208 16.45 13.78 4.54
C ARG A 208 17.04 13.90 5.93
N GLU A 209 17.05 12.80 6.66
CA GLU A 209 17.53 12.75 8.04
C GLU A 209 18.41 11.52 8.29
N ALA A 210 19.37 11.62 9.21
CA ALA A 210 20.22 10.50 9.56
C ALA A 210 19.42 9.41 10.30
N VAL A 211 19.64 8.14 9.96
CA VAL A 211 19.06 7.01 10.69
C VAL A 211 19.67 6.96 12.10
N GLY A 212 18.84 7.24 13.10
CA GLY A 212 19.17 7.24 14.51
C GLY A 212 19.05 5.88 15.18
N THR A 213 19.24 5.86 16.51
CA THR A 213 19.04 4.66 17.35
C THR A 213 17.61 4.55 17.90
N ASN A 214 16.75 5.50 17.56
CA ASN A 214 15.30 5.48 17.78
C ASN A 214 14.58 4.90 16.56
N ILE A 215 13.34 4.53 16.73
CA ILE A 215 12.46 4.15 15.62
C ILE A 215 12.02 5.45 14.92
N GLN A 216 12.28 5.53 13.61
CA GLN A 216 11.77 6.60 12.73
C GLN A 216 10.62 6.02 11.93
N THR A 217 9.44 6.64 12.05
CA THR A 217 8.19 6.13 11.48
C THR A 217 7.64 7.08 10.44
N ILE A 218 7.30 6.53 9.28
CA ILE A 218 6.54 7.20 8.23
C ILE A 218 5.21 6.48 8.11
N SER A 219 4.09 7.17 8.36
CA SER A 219 2.80 6.50 8.42
C SER A 219 1.62 7.38 8.03
N SER A 220 0.48 6.74 7.81
CA SER A 220 -0.82 7.37 7.74
C SER A 220 -1.84 6.58 8.54
N VAL A 221 -2.60 7.26 9.40
CA VAL A 221 -3.75 6.73 10.15
C VAL A 221 -5.08 7.27 9.63
N ARG A 222 -5.08 7.82 8.39
CA ARG A 222 -6.18 8.62 7.84
C ARG A 222 -7.22 7.80 7.07
N GLY A 223 -7.10 6.47 7.07
CA GLY A 223 -7.90 5.57 6.23
C GLY A 223 -7.42 5.52 4.78
N SER A 224 -6.53 6.43 4.39
CA SER A 224 -5.84 6.45 3.10
C SER A 224 -4.35 6.68 3.31
N SER A 225 -3.53 6.39 2.29
CA SER A 225 -2.09 6.70 2.31
C SER A 225 -1.82 8.20 2.44
N SER A 226 -2.75 9.03 1.98
CA SER A 226 -2.80 10.49 2.08
C SER A 226 -1.59 11.22 1.48
N HIS A 227 -1.69 12.56 1.47
CA HIS A 227 -0.63 13.45 1.01
C HIS A 227 0.29 13.95 2.16
N HIS A 228 -0.04 13.57 3.41
CA HIS A 228 0.77 13.98 4.57
C HIS A 228 2.11 13.28 4.63
N ASN A 229 2.14 11.98 4.34
CA ASN A 229 3.34 11.19 4.10
C ASN A 229 3.07 10.27 2.91
N ASN A 230 4.05 10.08 2.04
CA ASN A 230 3.92 9.15 0.94
C ASN A 230 4.39 7.74 1.36
N PRO A 231 3.76 6.65 0.89
CA PRO A 231 4.14 5.27 1.21
C PRO A 231 5.41 4.84 0.47
N PHE A 232 6.46 5.64 0.62
CA PHE A 232 7.75 5.46 -0.05
C PHE A 232 8.87 6.05 0.79
N LEU A 233 9.93 5.31 0.98
CA LEU A 233 11.16 5.75 1.60
C LEU A 233 12.39 5.29 0.82
N ILE A 234 13.49 6.00 1.03
CA ILE A 234 14.81 5.61 0.53
C ILE A 234 15.78 5.59 1.71
N LEU A 235 16.52 4.48 1.87
CA LEU A 235 17.74 4.47 2.65
C LEU A 235 18.92 4.69 1.72
N CYS A 236 19.70 5.73 1.93
CA CYS A 236 20.89 5.98 1.13
C CYS A 236 22.13 6.21 2.01
N GLN A 237 23.30 5.97 1.47
CA GLN A 237 24.55 6.35 2.15
C GLN A 237 24.53 7.87 2.47
N GLN A 238 25.14 8.27 3.58
CA GLN A 238 25.11 9.69 4.04
C GLN A 238 25.71 10.66 3.01
N ASP A 239 26.65 10.20 2.21
CA ASP A 239 27.28 10.96 1.14
C ASP A 239 26.66 10.73 -0.25
N ALA A 240 25.54 9.99 -0.31
CA ALA A 240 24.84 9.75 -1.57
C ALA A 240 24.28 11.04 -2.16
N THR A 241 24.48 11.16 -3.48
CA THR A 241 24.00 12.25 -4.33
C THR A 241 23.04 11.72 -5.41
N GLU A 242 22.69 12.58 -6.35
CA GLU A 242 21.92 12.16 -7.53
C GLU A 242 22.64 11.10 -8.38
N THR A 243 23.98 11.10 -8.39
CA THR A 243 24.80 10.29 -9.29
C THR A 243 25.85 9.43 -8.60
N SER A 244 25.83 9.32 -7.26
CA SER A 244 26.76 8.49 -6.51
C SER A 244 26.18 8.01 -5.18
N GLY A 245 26.70 6.89 -4.67
CA GLY A 245 26.32 6.28 -3.39
C GLY A 245 25.20 5.25 -3.51
N ALA A 246 25.22 4.27 -2.61
CA ALA A 246 24.22 3.20 -2.57
C ALA A 246 22.89 3.71 -2.01
N CYS A 247 21.79 3.35 -2.69
CA CYS A 247 20.43 3.73 -2.34
C CYS A 247 19.48 2.51 -2.42
N TYR A 248 18.72 2.29 -1.37
CA TYR A 248 17.64 1.29 -1.29
C TYR A 248 16.29 2.00 -1.28
N GLY A 249 15.44 1.72 -2.25
CA GLY A 249 14.06 2.21 -2.25
C GLY A 249 13.10 1.15 -1.73
N VAL A 250 12.12 1.57 -0.96
CA VAL A 250 11.03 0.75 -0.42
C VAL A 250 9.72 1.48 -0.68
N MET A 251 8.83 0.89 -1.48
CA MET A 251 7.56 1.49 -1.89
C MET A 251 6.42 0.51 -1.61
N MET A 252 5.36 0.97 -0.95
CA MET A 252 4.15 0.16 -0.79
C MET A 252 3.17 0.38 -1.94
N VAL A 253 2.57 -0.70 -2.42
CA VAL A 253 1.44 -0.69 -3.36
C VAL A 253 0.15 -0.82 -2.56
N TYR A 254 -0.16 0.24 -1.82
CA TYR A 254 -1.33 0.26 -0.94
C TYR A 254 -1.83 1.69 -0.75
N SER A 255 -3.14 1.90 -0.88
CA SER A 255 -3.77 3.21 -0.71
C SER A 255 -4.42 3.42 0.66
N GLY A 256 -4.42 2.42 1.54
CA GLY A 256 -4.95 2.49 2.90
C GLY A 256 -3.97 3.07 3.93
N SER A 257 -4.33 2.95 5.19
CA SER A 257 -3.46 3.33 6.31
C SER A 257 -2.26 2.40 6.39
N TYR A 258 -1.06 2.95 6.35
CA TYR A 258 0.20 2.22 6.26
C TYR A 258 1.21 2.70 7.30
N GLN A 259 2.23 1.90 7.55
CA GLN A 259 3.38 2.22 8.39
C GLN A 259 4.66 1.66 7.79
N MET A 260 5.69 2.47 7.81
CA MET A 260 7.06 2.11 7.42
C MET A 260 8.00 2.59 8.52
N ASP A 261 8.65 1.66 9.18
CA ASP A 261 9.52 1.91 10.32
C ASP A 261 10.97 1.64 9.94
N VAL A 262 11.88 2.48 10.43
CA VAL A 262 13.33 2.31 10.33
C VAL A 262 13.94 2.35 11.71
N GLU A 263 14.69 1.32 12.06
CA GLU A 263 15.37 1.19 13.34
C GLU A 263 16.84 0.83 13.15
N ARG A 264 17.74 1.51 13.85
CA ARG A 264 19.12 1.04 13.99
C ARG A 264 19.31 0.41 15.35
N SER A 265 19.58 -0.90 15.34
CA SER A 265 19.79 -1.68 16.56
C SER A 265 21.09 -1.28 17.29
N GLN A 266 21.22 -1.76 18.52
CA GLN A 266 22.41 -1.59 19.35
C GLN A 266 23.70 -2.18 18.74
N THR A 267 23.57 -3.12 17.81
CA THR A 267 24.70 -3.72 17.08
C THR A 267 25.01 -3.00 15.76
N GLY A 268 24.27 -1.93 15.43
CA GLY A 268 24.44 -1.14 14.21
C GLY A 268 23.70 -1.68 12.98
N LEU A 269 22.97 -2.79 13.12
CA LEU A 269 22.11 -3.33 12.07
C LEU A 269 20.90 -2.39 11.87
N VAL A 270 20.59 -2.06 10.63
CA VAL A 270 19.44 -1.22 10.29
C VAL A 270 18.33 -2.11 9.75
N ARG A 271 17.15 -2.05 10.40
CA ARG A 271 15.94 -2.77 10.01
C ARG A 271 14.91 -1.82 9.44
N VAL A 272 14.34 -2.20 8.30
CA VAL A 272 13.15 -1.57 7.73
C VAL A 272 11.99 -2.55 7.80
N VAL A 273 10.87 -2.13 8.36
CA VAL A 273 9.63 -2.91 8.38
C VAL A 273 8.52 -2.08 7.72
N SER A 274 7.81 -2.67 6.76
CA SER A 274 6.76 -1.97 6.02
C SER A 274 5.49 -2.80 5.97
N GLY A 275 4.32 -2.18 6.24
CA GLY A 275 3.05 -2.89 6.24
C GLY A 275 1.85 -2.01 6.53
N ILE A 276 0.74 -2.65 6.88
CA ILE A 276 -0.48 -1.98 7.33
C ILE A 276 -0.18 -1.27 8.65
N GLN A 277 -0.76 -0.10 8.84
CA GLN A 277 -0.63 0.68 10.07
C GLN A 277 -1.26 -0.07 11.26
N GLU A 278 -0.50 -0.25 12.34
CA GLU A 278 -0.87 -1.14 13.46
C GLU A 278 -1.81 -0.50 14.49
N GLU A 279 -1.78 0.82 14.68
CA GLU A 279 -2.50 1.51 15.77
C GLU A 279 -4.01 1.22 15.80
N ARG A 280 -4.62 1.03 14.63
CA ARG A 280 -6.07 0.82 14.47
C ARG A 280 -6.40 -0.46 13.70
N PHE A 281 -5.44 -1.35 13.59
CA PHE A 281 -5.58 -2.63 12.90
C PHE A 281 -5.75 -3.76 13.92
N ALA A 282 -6.74 -4.60 13.68
CA ALA A 282 -6.86 -5.91 14.30
C ALA A 282 -7.66 -6.79 13.34
N TRP A 283 -7.11 -7.92 12.94
CA TRP A 283 -7.76 -8.86 12.04
C TRP A 283 -8.02 -10.19 12.73
N ASN A 284 -9.28 -10.63 12.75
CA ASN A 284 -9.67 -11.91 13.32
C ASN A 284 -9.56 -13.01 12.26
N LEU A 285 -8.46 -13.73 12.24
CA LEU A 285 -8.15 -14.78 11.28
C LEU A 285 -8.71 -16.11 11.78
N LYS A 286 -9.85 -16.55 11.25
CA LYS A 286 -10.52 -17.79 11.64
C LYS A 286 -9.77 -19.02 11.12
N PRO A 287 -10.00 -20.22 11.71
CA PRO A 287 -9.51 -21.48 11.15
C PRO A 287 -9.83 -21.62 9.66
N GLY A 288 -8.81 -21.95 8.87
CA GLY A 288 -8.90 -22.10 7.41
C GLY A 288 -8.87 -20.79 6.61
N GLU A 289 -8.94 -19.62 7.26
CA GLU A 289 -8.84 -18.33 6.56
C GLU A 289 -7.39 -17.95 6.25
N THR A 290 -7.26 -17.16 5.18
CA THR A 290 -5.99 -16.60 4.72
C THR A 290 -6.06 -15.09 4.71
N PHE A 291 -4.98 -14.43 5.13
CA PHE A 291 -4.77 -12.99 5.10
C PHE A 291 -3.56 -12.65 4.24
N ASP A 292 -3.74 -11.87 3.18
CA ASP A 292 -2.68 -11.32 2.35
C ASP A 292 -2.31 -9.91 2.82
N THR A 293 -1.02 -9.63 2.98
CA THR A 293 -0.54 -8.27 3.24
C THR A 293 -0.38 -7.49 1.93
N PRO A 294 -0.43 -6.14 1.95
CA PRO A 294 -0.14 -5.33 0.76
C PRO A 294 1.26 -5.59 0.20
N GLU A 295 1.42 -5.38 -1.10
CA GLU A 295 2.72 -5.54 -1.76
C GLU A 295 3.69 -4.41 -1.44
N VAL A 296 4.98 -4.74 -1.30
CA VAL A 296 6.11 -3.81 -1.21
C VAL A 296 7.04 -4.03 -2.40
N ILE A 297 7.49 -2.95 -3.02
CA ILE A 297 8.45 -2.95 -4.12
C ILE A 297 9.81 -2.52 -3.57
N LEU A 298 10.81 -3.38 -3.71
CA LEU A 298 12.20 -3.11 -3.37
C LEU A 298 13.02 -2.88 -4.64
N SER A 299 13.88 -1.86 -4.62
CA SER A 299 14.89 -1.63 -5.66
C SER A 299 16.16 -1.10 -5.04
N PHE A 300 17.30 -1.42 -5.66
CA PHE A 300 18.62 -0.96 -5.25
C PHE A 300 19.34 -0.30 -6.41
N ALA A 301 19.99 0.83 -6.16
CA ALA A 301 20.91 1.48 -7.08
C ALA A 301 22.22 1.80 -6.35
N ALA A 302 23.34 1.50 -7.01
CA ALA A 302 24.67 1.75 -6.45
C ALA A 302 25.24 3.13 -6.82
N GLU A 303 24.59 3.82 -7.75
CA GLU A 303 25.09 5.05 -8.39
C GLU A 303 24.15 6.25 -8.15
N GLY A 304 23.55 6.31 -6.96
CA GLY A 304 22.79 7.47 -6.50
C GLY A 304 21.28 7.41 -6.69
N LEU A 305 20.66 8.54 -6.40
CA LEU A 305 19.19 8.67 -6.36
C LEU A 305 18.56 8.68 -7.76
N THR A 306 19.22 9.26 -8.76
CA THR A 306 18.68 9.34 -10.12
C THR A 306 18.48 7.95 -10.76
N PRO A 307 19.44 7.01 -10.75
CA PRO A 307 19.21 5.65 -11.24
C PRO A 307 18.07 4.94 -10.49
N LEU A 308 18.01 5.05 -9.16
CA LEU A 308 16.94 4.48 -8.35
C LEU A 308 15.57 5.02 -8.76
N SER A 309 15.45 6.33 -8.89
CA SER A 309 14.22 7.00 -9.33
C SER A 309 13.77 6.51 -10.71
N GLN A 310 14.71 6.39 -11.65
CA GLN A 310 14.42 5.92 -13.01
C GLN A 310 14.01 4.43 -13.05
N GLN A 311 14.57 3.58 -12.17
CA GLN A 311 14.13 2.18 -12.02
C GLN A 311 12.66 2.12 -11.60
N TYR A 312 12.27 2.89 -10.56
CA TYR A 312 10.87 2.99 -10.13
C TYR A 312 9.96 3.52 -11.24
N HIS A 313 10.36 4.58 -11.95
CA HIS A 313 9.55 5.15 -13.04
C HIS A 313 9.29 4.13 -14.15
N ARG A 314 10.32 3.37 -14.56
CA ARG A 314 10.17 2.31 -15.56
C ARG A 314 9.26 1.19 -15.06
N PHE A 315 9.48 0.73 -13.82
CA PHE A 315 8.70 -0.34 -13.22
C PHE A 315 7.23 0.05 -13.04
N LEU A 316 6.95 1.21 -12.47
CA LEU A 316 5.58 1.70 -12.26
C LEU A 316 4.82 1.81 -13.59
N ARG A 317 5.47 2.37 -14.61
CA ARG A 317 4.87 2.48 -15.94
C ARG A 317 4.58 1.10 -16.54
N ARG A 318 5.50 0.16 -16.44
CA ARG A 318 5.37 -1.15 -17.08
C ARG A 318 4.48 -2.12 -16.30
N ASN A 319 4.61 -2.16 -14.98
CA ASN A 319 4.11 -3.24 -14.15
C ASN A 319 3.02 -2.82 -13.14
N ILE A 320 2.75 -1.52 -12.96
CA ILE A 320 1.65 -1.01 -12.14
C ILE A 320 0.57 -0.35 -13.00
N CYS A 321 0.95 0.57 -13.90
CA CYS A 321 0.00 1.21 -14.80
C CYS A 321 -0.64 0.21 -15.75
N ARG A 322 -1.95 0.33 -15.95
CA ARG A 322 -2.77 -0.56 -16.81
C ARG A 322 -3.61 0.25 -17.79
N GLY A 323 -4.22 -0.44 -18.74
CA GLY A 323 -5.15 0.10 -19.69
C GLY A 323 -4.51 0.96 -20.81
N PRO A 324 -5.33 1.54 -21.68
CA PRO A 324 -4.84 2.20 -22.89
C PRO A 324 -4.02 3.47 -22.65
N TRP A 325 -4.14 4.05 -21.46
CA TRP A 325 -3.43 5.28 -21.08
C TRP A 325 -2.02 5.02 -20.50
N LYS A 326 -1.61 3.76 -20.37
CA LYS A 326 -0.25 3.39 -19.93
C LYS A 326 0.81 4.06 -20.81
N ASP A 327 0.65 3.99 -22.12
CA ASP A 327 1.65 4.45 -23.10
C ASP A 327 1.18 5.66 -23.94
N LYS A 328 -0.06 6.14 -23.73
CA LYS A 328 -0.59 7.30 -24.45
C LYS A 328 -0.36 8.59 -23.65
N ARG A 329 -0.12 9.69 -24.38
CA ARG A 329 -0.12 11.04 -23.83
C ARG A 329 -1.51 11.36 -23.26
N ARG A 330 -1.57 11.89 -22.04
CA ARG A 330 -2.81 12.39 -21.44
C ARG A 330 -3.26 13.65 -22.18
N PRO A 331 -4.59 13.83 -22.39
CA PRO A 331 -5.11 15.07 -22.94
C PRO A 331 -4.81 16.25 -22.01
N VAL A 332 -4.58 17.41 -22.59
CA VAL A 332 -4.57 18.67 -21.84
C VAL A 332 -6.01 18.98 -21.45
N LEU A 333 -6.29 19.03 -20.16
CA LEU A 333 -7.66 19.25 -19.66
C LEU A 333 -7.82 20.59 -18.94
N ILE A 334 -9.06 21.09 -18.95
CA ILE A 334 -9.54 22.16 -18.09
C ILE A 334 -10.70 21.64 -17.25
N ASN A 335 -10.77 22.12 -16.02
CA ASN A 335 -11.84 21.84 -15.06
C ASN A 335 -12.53 23.15 -14.71
N ASN A 336 -13.87 23.15 -14.54
CA ASN A 336 -14.63 24.38 -14.31
C ASN A 336 -14.66 24.84 -12.84
N TRP A 337 -14.19 24.04 -11.87
CA TRP A 337 -14.41 24.31 -10.45
C TRP A 337 -14.04 25.73 -10.04
N GLU A 338 -12.80 26.13 -10.26
CA GLU A 338 -12.30 27.46 -9.86
C GLU A 338 -12.96 28.63 -10.64
N ALA A 339 -13.57 28.34 -11.78
CA ALA A 339 -14.24 29.36 -12.59
C ALA A 339 -15.70 29.60 -12.19
N THR A 340 -16.40 28.57 -11.67
CA THR A 340 -17.84 28.64 -11.48
C THR A 340 -18.33 28.14 -10.13
N TYR A 341 -17.54 27.29 -9.44
CA TYR A 341 -18.02 26.50 -8.31
C TYR A 341 -19.37 25.83 -8.63
N PHE A 342 -20.39 26.00 -7.80
CA PHE A 342 -21.73 25.44 -8.01
C PHE A 342 -22.60 26.27 -8.95
N ASP A 343 -22.22 27.51 -9.31
CA ASP A 343 -23.00 28.41 -10.18
C ASP A 343 -22.65 28.19 -11.65
N PHE A 344 -23.16 27.10 -12.22
CA PHE A 344 -23.03 26.81 -13.65
C PHE A 344 -24.32 26.28 -14.28
N ASN A 345 -24.37 26.36 -15.60
CA ASN A 345 -25.33 25.72 -16.46
C ASN A 345 -24.64 25.32 -17.78
N THR A 346 -25.37 24.67 -18.67
CA THR A 346 -24.84 24.24 -19.98
C THR A 346 -24.13 25.36 -20.72
N GLU A 347 -24.76 26.56 -20.78
CA GLU A 347 -24.22 27.71 -21.54
C GLU A 347 -22.87 28.20 -21.01
N LYS A 348 -22.73 28.32 -19.68
CA LYS A 348 -21.48 28.73 -19.02
C LYS A 348 -20.36 27.73 -19.29
N ILE A 349 -20.64 26.43 -19.19
CA ILE A 349 -19.65 25.38 -19.43
C ILE A 349 -19.21 25.37 -20.91
N VAL A 350 -20.15 25.49 -21.84
CA VAL A 350 -19.83 25.56 -23.29
C VAL A 350 -18.97 26.77 -23.62
N LYS A 351 -19.26 27.96 -23.07
CA LYS A 351 -18.42 29.14 -23.22
C LYS A 351 -16.97 28.96 -22.77
N ILE A 352 -16.80 28.29 -21.62
CA ILE A 352 -15.44 27.96 -21.13
C ILE A 352 -14.76 27.00 -22.11
N ALA A 353 -15.46 25.97 -22.56
CA ALA A 353 -14.93 24.99 -23.50
C ALA A 353 -14.57 25.59 -24.87
N GLU A 354 -15.41 26.48 -25.44
CA GLU A 354 -15.11 27.20 -26.69
C GLU A 354 -13.79 27.96 -26.59
N LYS A 355 -13.61 28.69 -25.47
CA LYS A 355 -12.36 29.45 -25.26
C LYS A 355 -11.18 28.50 -25.06
N ALA A 356 -11.35 27.45 -24.29
CA ALA A 356 -10.33 26.44 -24.01
C ALA A 356 -9.90 25.71 -25.30
N ALA A 357 -10.86 25.27 -26.13
CA ALA A 357 -10.61 24.66 -27.44
C ALA A 357 -9.78 25.57 -28.37
N SER A 358 -10.11 26.87 -28.40
CA SER A 358 -9.35 27.85 -29.20
C SER A 358 -7.89 28.01 -28.76
N LEU A 359 -7.55 27.57 -27.56
CA LEU A 359 -6.21 27.56 -26.97
C LEU A 359 -5.51 26.19 -27.02
N GLY A 360 -6.15 25.19 -27.65
CA GLY A 360 -5.60 23.83 -27.80
C GLY A 360 -5.83 22.91 -26.61
N VAL A 361 -6.74 23.24 -25.70
CA VAL A 361 -7.18 22.32 -24.62
C VAL A 361 -8.01 21.20 -25.23
N GLU A 362 -7.78 19.97 -24.78
CA GLU A 362 -8.28 18.75 -25.43
C GLU A 362 -9.44 18.07 -24.69
N MET A 363 -9.69 18.47 -23.43
CA MET A 363 -10.73 17.87 -22.59
C MET A 363 -11.35 18.90 -21.67
N MET A 364 -12.67 18.87 -21.54
CA MET A 364 -13.45 19.60 -20.53
C MET A 364 -13.92 18.66 -19.45
N VAL A 365 -13.59 18.94 -18.19
CA VAL A 365 -14.02 18.17 -17.01
C VAL A 365 -15.07 18.97 -16.26
N LEU A 366 -16.28 18.43 -16.18
CA LEU A 366 -17.36 18.98 -15.35
C LEU A 366 -17.16 18.52 -13.91
N ASP A 367 -16.94 19.49 -13.00
CA ASP A 367 -16.68 19.27 -11.58
C ASP A 367 -17.96 19.15 -10.75
N ASP A 368 -17.87 19.25 -9.43
CA ASP A 368 -18.94 19.09 -8.44
C ASP A 368 -20.18 19.97 -8.74
N GLY A 369 -21.37 19.45 -8.43
CA GLY A 369 -22.62 20.19 -8.55
C GLY A 369 -23.51 19.82 -9.73
N TRP A 370 -23.18 18.83 -10.55
CA TRP A 370 -23.95 18.40 -11.72
C TRP A 370 -25.13 17.44 -11.37
N PHE A 371 -25.21 16.96 -10.12
CA PHE A 371 -26.13 15.90 -9.70
C PHE A 371 -27.07 16.30 -8.57
N GLY A 372 -28.18 15.59 -8.42
CA GLY A 372 -29.15 15.74 -7.36
C GLY A 372 -29.54 17.19 -7.10
N THR A 373 -29.62 17.57 -5.83
CA THR A 373 -29.83 18.96 -5.38
C THR A 373 -28.54 19.69 -5.01
N ARG A 374 -27.41 19.25 -5.55
CA ARG A 374 -26.05 19.71 -5.22
C ARG A 374 -25.81 21.14 -5.70
N ASN A 375 -26.31 22.13 -4.94
CA ASN A 375 -26.12 23.56 -5.20
C ASN A 375 -25.12 24.22 -4.24
N ASP A 376 -24.68 23.48 -3.23
CA ASP A 376 -23.66 23.81 -2.25
C ASP A 376 -23.09 22.51 -1.68
N ASP A 377 -22.12 22.60 -0.76
CA ASP A 377 -21.46 21.44 -0.16
C ASP A 377 -22.22 20.81 1.02
N ASN A 378 -23.40 21.30 1.37
CA ASN A 378 -24.22 20.80 2.50
C ASN A 378 -25.22 19.71 2.08
N GLN A 379 -25.40 19.47 0.79
CA GLN A 379 -26.47 18.61 0.30
C GLN A 379 -26.11 17.83 -0.96
N GLY A 380 -26.87 16.76 -1.20
CA GLY A 380 -26.90 16.02 -2.45
C GLY A 380 -25.77 15.04 -2.69
N LEU A 381 -24.67 15.06 -1.90
CA LEU A 381 -23.58 14.12 -2.10
C LEU A 381 -24.04 12.69 -1.79
N GLY A 382 -23.86 11.80 -2.75
CA GLY A 382 -24.38 10.43 -2.77
C GLY A 382 -25.51 10.21 -3.78
N ASP A 383 -26.17 11.27 -4.25
CA ASP A 383 -27.31 11.22 -5.17
C ASP A 383 -26.85 11.38 -6.64
N TRP A 384 -26.28 10.34 -7.22
CA TRP A 384 -25.61 10.35 -8.54
C TRP A 384 -26.59 10.39 -9.71
N THR A 385 -27.58 11.30 -9.66
CA THR A 385 -28.57 11.55 -10.73
C THR A 385 -28.42 12.97 -11.28
N VAL A 386 -28.46 13.14 -12.60
CA VAL A 386 -28.20 14.42 -13.25
C VAL A 386 -29.18 15.50 -12.79
N ASN A 387 -28.67 16.68 -12.44
CA ASN A 387 -29.48 17.87 -12.14
C ASN A 387 -29.96 18.53 -13.45
N CYS A 388 -31.21 18.22 -13.84
CA CYS A 388 -31.79 18.73 -15.07
C CYS A 388 -32.17 20.24 -15.03
N GLU A 389 -32.17 20.88 -13.86
CA GLU A 389 -32.36 22.34 -13.75
C GLU A 389 -31.08 23.07 -14.26
N LYS A 390 -29.91 22.59 -13.88
CA LYS A 390 -28.63 23.11 -14.35
C LYS A 390 -28.28 22.64 -15.76
N LEU A 391 -28.61 21.39 -16.08
CA LEU A 391 -28.29 20.71 -17.33
C LEU A 391 -29.58 20.25 -18.03
N PRO A 392 -30.32 21.18 -18.67
CA PRO A 392 -31.55 20.83 -19.36
C PRO A 392 -31.32 19.76 -20.44
N GLY A 393 -32.10 18.67 -20.36
CA GLY A 393 -31.94 17.49 -21.22
C GLY A 393 -30.88 16.50 -20.77
N GLY A 394 -30.23 16.72 -19.60
CA GLY A 394 -29.24 15.83 -19.04
C GLY A 394 -27.81 16.11 -19.50
N LEU A 395 -26.92 15.10 -19.37
CA LEU A 395 -25.50 15.23 -19.75
C LEU A 395 -25.29 15.22 -21.27
N ASP A 396 -26.07 14.45 -22.03
CA ASP A 396 -25.81 14.21 -23.45
C ASP A 396 -25.82 15.49 -24.32
N PRO A 397 -26.75 16.47 -24.13
CA PRO A 397 -26.70 17.72 -24.87
C PRO A 397 -25.44 18.54 -24.57
N LEU A 398 -24.93 18.53 -23.34
CA LEU A 398 -23.67 19.18 -22.98
C LEU A 398 -22.49 18.45 -23.61
N ILE A 399 -22.42 17.14 -23.45
CA ILE A 399 -21.37 16.29 -24.04
C ILE A 399 -21.29 16.47 -25.53
N GLY A 400 -22.45 16.48 -26.21
CA GLY A 400 -22.53 16.70 -27.67
C GLY A 400 -21.95 18.04 -28.11
N GLN A 401 -22.20 19.12 -27.37
CA GLN A 401 -21.63 20.45 -27.66
C GLN A 401 -20.11 20.47 -27.42
N ILE A 402 -19.63 19.84 -26.32
CA ILE A 402 -18.19 19.73 -26.04
C ILE A 402 -17.48 18.92 -27.14
N ASN A 403 -18.06 17.78 -27.54
CA ASN A 403 -17.48 16.95 -28.60
C ASN A 403 -17.48 17.64 -29.95
N ALA A 404 -18.48 18.50 -30.26
CA ALA A 404 -18.53 19.32 -31.49
C ALA A 404 -17.36 20.33 -31.58
N LEU A 405 -16.77 20.71 -30.43
CA LEU A 405 -15.55 21.52 -30.36
C LEU A 405 -14.25 20.70 -30.55
N GLY A 406 -14.37 19.39 -30.77
CA GLY A 406 -13.22 18.47 -30.85
C GLY A 406 -12.63 18.11 -29.51
N MET A 407 -13.29 18.44 -28.41
CA MET A 407 -12.83 18.15 -27.05
C MET A 407 -13.47 16.85 -26.52
N LYS A 408 -12.73 16.16 -25.64
CA LYS A 408 -13.22 15.07 -24.81
C LYS A 408 -14.01 15.60 -23.62
N PHE A 409 -14.83 14.71 -23.02
CA PHE A 409 -15.59 15.06 -21.82
C PHE A 409 -15.19 14.19 -20.63
N GLY A 410 -14.99 14.83 -19.47
CA GLY A 410 -14.76 14.20 -18.18
C GLY A 410 -15.76 14.63 -17.13
N LEU A 411 -15.94 13.80 -16.11
CA LEU A 411 -16.89 14.02 -15.03
C LEU A 411 -16.23 13.81 -13.66
N TRP A 412 -16.55 14.68 -12.70
CA TRP A 412 -16.16 14.55 -11.30
C TRP A 412 -17.16 13.69 -10.53
N ILE A 413 -16.64 12.86 -9.64
CA ILE A 413 -17.41 12.10 -8.64
C ILE A 413 -16.63 12.05 -7.31
N GLU A 414 -17.36 11.97 -6.20
CA GLU A 414 -16.83 11.72 -4.84
C GLU A 414 -17.65 10.61 -4.17
N PRO A 415 -17.53 9.35 -4.63
CA PRO A 415 -18.47 8.30 -4.27
C PRO A 415 -18.26 7.69 -2.89
N GLU A 416 -17.12 7.97 -2.25
CA GLU A 416 -16.81 7.47 -0.92
C GLU A 416 -17.50 8.27 0.21
N MET A 417 -18.14 9.38 -0.14
CA MET A 417 -18.70 10.33 0.83
C MET A 417 -20.20 10.51 0.62
N VAL A 418 -20.88 10.95 1.68
CA VAL A 418 -22.33 11.23 1.66
C VAL A 418 -22.65 12.43 2.54
N ASN A 419 -23.63 13.26 2.12
CA ASN A 419 -24.23 14.28 3.01
C ASN A 419 -25.42 13.70 3.77
N GLU A 420 -25.63 14.16 5.00
CA GLU A 420 -26.89 13.86 5.74
C GLU A 420 -28.09 14.35 4.96
N ASN A 421 -28.01 15.50 4.28
CA ASN A 421 -29.03 16.03 3.38
C ASN A 421 -28.89 15.47 1.97
N SER A 422 -28.99 14.15 1.81
CA SER A 422 -29.07 13.43 0.55
C SER A 422 -30.20 12.40 0.59
N GLN A 423 -30.67 11.95 -0.58
CA GLN A 423 -31.63 10.85 -0.66
C GLN A 423 -31.00 9.54 -0.21
N LEU A 424 -29.73 9.30 -0.57
CA LEU A 424 -28.99 8.13 -0.17
C LEU A 424 -28.93 7.99 1.36
N TYR A 425 -28.53 9.04 2.07
CA TYR A 425 -28.44 8.98 3.53
C TYR A 425 -29.82 8.84 4.19
N ARG A 426 -30.87 9.51 3.69
CA ARG A 426 -32.22 9.34 4.21
C ARG A 426 -32.72 7.91 4.07
N THR A 427 -32.32 7.21 3.01
CA THR A 427 -32.71 5.82 2.75
C THR A 427 -31.86 4.83 3.54
N HIS A 428 -30.57 5.11 3.65
CA HIS A 428 -29.58 4.23 4.26
C HIS A 428 -28.65 4.97 5.24
N PRO A 429 -29.17 5.49 6.38
CA PRO A 429 -28.34 6.20 7.34
C PRO A 429 -27.30 5.30 8.03
N ASP A 430 -27.53 3.98 7.99
CA ASP A 430 -26.63 2.96 8.53
C ASP A 430 -25.42 2.64 7.62
N TRP A 431 -25.41 3.17 6.38
CA TRP A 431 -24.29 3.02 5.45
C TRP A 431 -23.15 4.01 5.71
N ALA A 432 -23.33 4.98 6.57
CA ALA A 432 -22.27 5.90 6.98
C ALA A 432 -21.53 5.37 8.21
N LEU A 433 -20.18 5.48 8.18
CA LEU A 433 -19.33 5.20 9.35
C LEU A 433 -19.61 6.26 10.42
N THR A 434 -20.10 5.84 11.60
CA THR A 434 -20.44 6.74 12.70
C THR A 434 -20.30 6.05 14.05
N LEU A 435 -19.59 6.67 14.99
CA LEU A 435 -19.43 6.13 16.35
C LEU A 435 -20.76 6.15 17.13
N PRO A 436 -21.16 5.04 17.77
CA PRO A 436 -22.36 4.98 18.57
C PRO A 436 -22.41 6.04 19.68
N GLY A 437 -23.54 6.75 19.79
CA GLY A 437 -23.76 7.73 20.86
C GLY A 437 -22.95 9.03 20.74
N ARG A 438 -22.28 9.27 19.62
CA ARG A 438 -21.52 10.50 19.36
C ARG A 438 -22.07 11.23 18.14
N LYS A 439 -21.93 12.56 18.15
CA LYS A 439 -22.13 13.34 16.92
C LYS A 439 -20.95 13.06 15.98
N PRO A 440 -21.22 12.77 14.69
CA PRO A 440 -20.15 12.55 13.74
C PRO A 440 -19.23 13.75 13.58
N ALA A 441 -17.93 13.50 13.43
CA ALA A 441 -16.99 14.52 13.01
C ALA A 441 -17.19 14.80 11.52
N MET A 442 -17.58 16.02 11.19
CA MET A 442 -17.84 16.42 9.79
C MET A 442 -16.55 16.98 9.16
N GLY A 443 -16.26 16.59 7.94
CA GLY A 443 -15.29 17.22 7.07
C GLY A 443 -16.01 17.69 5.81
N ARG A 444 -16.01 18.99 5.49
CA ARG A 444 -16.78 19.57 4.35
C ARG A 444 -18.25 19.16 4.34
N ASN A 445 -18.88 19.08 5.51
CA ASN A 445 -20.27 18.64 5.70
C ASN A 445 -20.55 17.20 5.20
N GLN A 446 -19.52 16.35 5.15
CA GLN A 446 -19.59 14.99 4.62
C GLN A 446 -19.35 13.95 5.71
N LEU A 447 -20.00 12.80 5.56
CA LEU A 447 -19.73 11.54 6.23
C LEU A 447 -19.02 10.59 5.26
N VAL A 448 -18.34 9.59 5.79
CA VAL A 448 -17.70 8.53 5.01
C VAL A 448 -18.67 7.36 4.87
N LEU A 449 -18.89 6.87 3.66
CA LEU A 449 -19.63 5.64 3.42
C LEU A 449 -18.83 4.42 3.88
N ASP A 450 -19.51 3.40 4.34
CA ASP A 450 -18.94 2.15 4.81
C ASP A 450 -18.68 1.18 3.66
N LEU A 451 -17.55 1.38 2.93
CA LEU A 451 -17.16 0.49 1.83
C LEU A 451 -16.65 -0.88 2.30
N SER A 452 -16.57 -1.14 3.60
CA SER A 452 -16.38 -2.50 4.11
C SER A 452 -17.60 -3.42 3.87
N ARG A 453 -18.74 -2.83 3.50
CA ARG A 453 -20.02 -3.51 3.22
C ARG A 453 -20.19 -3.75 1.72
N PRO A 454 -20.33 -5.00 1.27
CA PRO A 454 -20.49 -5.33 -0.17
C PRO A 454 -21.67 -4.60 -0.83
N GLU A 455 -22.81 -4.45 -0.12
CA GLU A 455 -24.00 -3.78 -0.66
C GLU A 455 -23.78 -2.28 -0.96
N VAL A 456 -22.89 -1.62 -0.22
CA VAL A 456 -22.52 -0.21 -0.48
C VAL A 456 -21.63 -0.13 -1.72
N VAL A 457 -20.66 -1.05 -1.83
CA VAL A 457 -19.79 -1.16 -2.99
C VAL A 457 -20.60 -1.46 -4.25
N ASP A 458 -21.52 -2.43 -4.19
CA ASP A 458 -22.40 -2.81 -5.31
C ASP A 458 -23.29 -1.64 -5.77
N TYR A 459 -23.85 -0.87 -4.82
CA TYR A 459 -24.62 0.33 -5.14
C TYR A 459 -23.80 1.37 -5.90
N LEU A 460 -22.61 1.70 -5.39
CA LEU A 460 -21.71 2.69 -6.01
C LEU A 460 -21.20 2.22 -7.37
N ALA A 461 -20.75 0.97 -7.46
CA ALA A 461 -20.32 0.37 -8.73
C ALA A 461 -21.44 0.36 -9.75
N GLY A 462 -22.67 0.05 -9.34
CA GLY A 462 -23.87 0.11 -10.18
C GLY A 462 -24.17 1.51 -10.69
N ALA A 463 -24.16 2.52 -9.81
CA ALA A 463 -24.43 3.92 -10.16
C ALA A 463 -23.39 4.48 -11.14
N ILE A 464 -22.10 4.28 -10.85
CA ILE A 464 -20.99 4.75 -11.71
C ILE A 464 -21.00 4.01 -13.06
N SER A 465 -21.18 2.71 -13.05
CA SER A 465 -21.27 1.91 -14.28
C SER A 465 -22.45 2.30 -15.16
N LYS A 466 -23.57 2.71 -14.54
CA LYS A 466 -24.75 3.24 -15.28
C LYS A 466 -24.38 4.54 -16.00
N LEU A 467 -23.80 5.51 -15.29
CA LEU A 467 -23.36 6.79 -15.88
C LEU A 467 -22.42 6.57 -17.08
N LEU A 468 -21.43 5.69 -16.93
CA LEU A 468 -20.43 5.41 -17.97
C LEU A 468 -21.01 4.65 -19.18
N ARG A 469 -22.08 3.88 -19.00
CA ARG A 469 -22.77 3.17 -20.11
C ARG A 469 -23.77 4.06 -20.85
N GLU A 470 -24.44 4.97 -20.13
CA GLU A 470 -25.50 5.80 -20.68
C GLU A 470 -24.95 7.05 -21.36
N HIS A 471 -23.77 7.54 -20.97
CA HIS A 471 -23.19 8.78 -21.44
C HIS A 471 -21.74 8.60 -21.98
N HIS A 472 -21.36 9.41 -22.97
CA HIS A 472 -20.00 9.38 -23.55
C HIS A 472 -19.01 10.14 -22.65
N ILE A 473 -18.61 9.52 -21.54
CA ILE A 473 -17.65 10.04 -20.56
C ILE A 473 -16.30 9.34 -20.77
N GLU A 474 -15.25 10.09 -21.06
CA GLU A 474 -13.92 9.54 -21.37
C GLU A 474 -12.91 9.68 -20.21
N TYR A 475 -13.29 10.39 -19.12
CA TYR A 475 -12.45 10.61 -17.96
C TYR A 475 -13.30 10.76 -16.70
N ILE A 476 -12.86 10.13 -15.62
CA ILE A 476 -13.44 10.32 -14.28
C ILE A 476 -12.39 10.99 -13.37
N LYS A 477 -12.77 12.12 -12.76
CA LYS A 477 -12.07 12.68 -11.62
C LYS A 477 -12.72 12.10 -10.37
N TRP A 478 -12.06 11.09 -9.78
CA TRP A 478 -12.48 10.51 -8.51
C TRP A 478 -11.85 11.31 -7.38
N ASP A 479 -12.65 12.01 -6.62
CA ASP A 479 -12.21 12.87 -5.53
C ASP A 479 -12.44 12.24 -4.16
N MET A 480 -11.67 12.67 -3.16
CA MET A 480 -11.80 12.28 -1.76
C MET A 480 -11.41 13.47 -0.87
N ASN A 481 -12.35 14.26 -0.44
CA ASN A 481 -12.10 15.56 0.22
C ASN A 481 -11.99 15.50 1.74
N ARG A 482 -11.95 14.32 2.33
CA ARG A 482 -11.72 14.18 3.77
C ARG A 482 -11.01 12.89 4.12
N SER A 483 -10.29 12.90 5.25
CA SER A 483 -9.78 11.68 5.88
C SER A 483 -10.88 10.92 6.61
N MET A 484 -10.71 9.63 6.79
CA MET A 484 -11.63 8.80 7.57
C MET A 484 -11.57 9.16 9.06
N SER A 485 -12.73 9.35 9.66
CA SER A 485 -12.92 9.43 11.10
C SER A 485 -14.19 8.66 11.48
N ASP A 486 -14.45 8.52 12.77
CA ASP A 486 -15.64 7.83 13.28
C ASP A 486 -15.78 6.39 12.74
N VAL A 487 -14.63 5.71 12.54
CA VAL A 487 -14.59 4.39 11.92
C VAL A 487 -15.25 3.37 12.84
N TYR A 488 -16.51 3.10 12.57
CA TYR A 488 -17.31 2.05 13.18
C TYR A 488 -18.38 1.61 12.17
N SER A 489 -18.36 0.33 11.83
CA SER A 489 -19.37 -0.27 10.96
C SER A 489 -20.46 -0.95 11.79
N ARG A 490 -21.72 -0.63 11.49
CA ARG A 490 -22.87 -1.29 12.13
C ARG A 490 -23.12 -2.71 11.61
N ALA A 491 -22.47 -3.09 10.54
CA ALA A 491 -22.59 -4.43 9.93
C ALA A 491 -21.68 -5.49 10.58
N PHE A 492 -20.65 -5.07 11.33
CA PHE A 492 -19.67 -5.99 11.90
C PHE A 492 -19.73 -6.02 13.43
N PRO A 493 -19.47 -7.18 14.05
CA PRO A 493 -19.39 -7.32 15.49
C PRO A 493 -18.13 -6.65 16.07
N ALA A 494 -18.10 -6.54 17.40
CA ALA A 494 -17.05 -5.78 18.10
C ALA A 494 -15.61 -6.29 17.81
N GLU A 495 -15.45 -7.59 17.70
CA GLU A 495 -14.14 -8.24 17.43
C GLU A 495 -13.61 -7.99 16.01
N GLN A 496 -14.45 -7.51 15.09
CA GLN A 496 -14.08 -7.19 13.70
C GLN A 496 -13.97 -5.68 13.44
N GLN A 497 -14.20 -4.81 14.40
CA GLN A 497 -14.11 -3.38 14.18
C GLN A 497 -12.71 -2.89 13.82
N GLY A 498 -11.66 -3.58 14.23
CA GLY A 498 -10.28 -3.31 13.83
C GLY A 498 -9.96 -3.67 12.37
N GLU A 499 -10.86 -4.40 11.68
CA GLU A 499 -10.70 -4.80 10.28
C GLU A 499 -11.22 -3.73 9.30
N ILE A 500 -12.08 -2.82 9.76
CA ILE A 500 -12.89 -1.95 8.90
C ILE A 500 -12.03 -1.10 7.94
N MET A 501 -10.96 -0.47 8.44
CA MET A 501 -10.09 0.35 7.59
C MET A 501 -9.42 -0.44 6.47
N HIS A 502 -9.06 -1.70 6.74
CA HIS A 502 -8.47 -2.56 5.72
C HIS A 502 -9.53 -3.14 4.78
N ARG A 503 -10.68 -3.59 5.32
CA ARG A 503 -11.82 -4.05 4.51
C ARG A 503 -12.35 -2.99 3.55
N TYR A 504 -12.25 -1.73 3.94
CA TYR A 504 -12.60 -0.59 3.08
C TYR A 504 -11.74 -0.53 1.81
N MET A 505 -10.49 -1.00 1.88
CA MET A 505 -9.55 -1.01 0.75
C MET A 505 -9.67 -2.28 -0.10
N LEU A 506 -10.15 -3.38 0.47
CA LEU A 506 -10.41 -4.65 -0.24
C LEU A 506 -11.65 -4.56 -1.11
#